data_e00e2b927a2a1c68293c571e34521000
#
_entry.id   e00e2b927a2a1c68293c571e34521000
#
_cell.length_a   1.000
_cell.length_b   1.000
_cell.length_c   1.000
_cell.angle_alpha   90.00
_cell.angle_beta   90.00
_cell.angle_gamma   90.00
#
_symmetry.space_group_name_H-M   'P 1'
#
loop_
_entity.id
_entity.type
_entity.pdbx_description
1 polymer ?
#
loop_
_entity_poly.entity_id
_entity_poly.type
_entity_poly.pdbx_seq_one_letter_code
_entity_poly.pdbx_strand_id
1 'polypeptide(L)'
;MIAVGSDISQKTIDVQILDENETYIKIQNNEIGFNKLLKKLSDNPCNYHFCMEATGNYYENFADFLVENGFQVTVANPLKISKFAETEFQKTKTDKQDCKLIAQYCQEKLLKKHGTYKKPTEQQYQVKRLLSYINQLKQQKTALMNRQKSCKDEFIEIELKKQLVELKAHIKTAESKLSELTKSEEKDRLKTIPAISETTARVLVHFLTMFDFKTANKFTAFAGLSPQQRKSGTSVNKKEKLSRYGNRILKTALYMPAVVAYRMGVFKKMTDRLEKKGKSGKVVIVAIMRKLAVLAFNLYTKGQVYDIRKFG
;
A
#
# COMPACT_ATOMS: atom_id res chain seq x y z
N MET A 1 -0.91 25.22 15.77
CA MET A 1 -0.64 23.77 15.69
C MET A 1 0.83 23.60 15.33
N ILE A 2 1.56 22.84 16.12
CA ILE A 2 3.00 22.63 16.03
C ILE A 2 3.23 21.37 15.19
N ALA A 3 4.08 21.47 14.17
CA ALA A 3 4.46 20.33 13.34
C ALA A 3 5.56 19.51 14.04
N VAL A 4 5.41 18.19 14.05
CA VAL A 4 6.38 17.26 14.61
C VAL A 4 6.75 16.24 13.55
N GLY A 5 8.03 16.15 13.21
CA GLY A 5 8.58 15.14 12.31
C GLY A 5 9.24 14.03 13.07
N SER A 6 8.98 12.79 12.68
CA SER A 6 9.57 11.61 13.32
C SER A 6 10.21 10.72 12.28
N ASP A 7 11.51 10.50 12.38
CA ASP A 7 12.23 9.46 11.65
C ASP A 7 12.36 8.23 12.53
N ILE A 8 11.89 7.08 12.03
CA ILE A 8 11.65 5.89 12.83
C ILE A 8 12.51 4.74 12.37
N SER A 9 13.35 4.26 13.28
CA SER A 9 14.13 3.04 13.13
C SER A 9 13.61 1.91 14.04
N GLN A 10 14.18 0.74 13.91
CA GLN A 10 13.81 -0.40 14.75
C GLN A 10 13.99 -0.13 16.26
N LYS A 11 15.07 0.55 16.63
CA LYS A 11 15.47 0.74 18.05
C LYS A 11 15.19 2.14 18.58
N THR A 12 15.24 3.13 17.71
CA THR A 12 15.15 4.55 18.11
C THR A 12 14.24 5.34 17.19
N ILE A 13 13.72 6.44 17.71
CA ILE A 13 12.97 7.45 16.97
C ILE A 13 13.64 8.78 17.18
N ASP A 14 13.96 9.44 16.09
CA ASP A 14 14.45 10.82 16.06
C ASP A 14 13.26 11.76 15.81
N VAL A 15 13.01 12.67 16.73
CA VAL A 15 11.84 13.54 16.73
C VAL A 15 12.29 14.99 16.68
N GLN A 16 11.77 15.74 15.71
CA GLN A 16 11.94 17.18 15.60
C GLN A 16 10.60 17.87 15.82
N ILE A 17 10.53 18.75 16.80
CA ILE A 17 9.37 19.60 17.09
C ILE A 17 9.69 20.98 16.52
N LEU A 18 8.83 21.53 15.67
CA LEU A 18 8.97 22.89 15.13
C LEU A 18 8.22 23.86 16.05
N ASP A 19 8.66 23.94 17.31
CA ASP A 19 8.32 24.96 18.28
C ASP A 19 9.28 26.16 18.15
N GLU A 20 9.17 27.14 19.03
CA GLU A 20 10.04 28.34 19.05
C GLU A 20 11.53 27.98 19.22
N ASN A 21 11.85 26.86 19.85
CA ASN A 21 13.20 26.38 20.14
C ASN A 21 13.72 25.35 19.13
N GLU A 22 12.93 24.95 18.14
CA GLU A 22 13.25 23.84 17.21
C GLU A 22 13.76 22.60 17.94
N THR A 23 12.98 22.10 18.92
CA THR A 23 13.39 21.04 19.84
C THR A 23 13.64 19.70 19.14
N TYR A 24 14.84 19.14 19.28
CA TYR A 24 15.19 17.81 18.82
C TYR A 24 15.30 16.84 20.00
N ILE A 25 14.70 15.65 19.85
CA ILE A 25 14.69 14.61 20.89
C ILE A 25 14.92 13.24 20.23
N LYS A 26 15.86 12.48 20.78
CA LYS A 26 16.03 11.07 20.44
C LYS A 26 15.45 10.20 21.54
N ILE A 27 14.56 9.28 21.20
CA ILE A 27 13.91 8.35 22.12
C ILE A 27 14.07 6.89 21.67
N GLN A 28 13.87 5.95 22.58
CA GLN A 28 13.75 4.54 22.25
C GLN A 28 12.40 4.27 21.58
N ASN A 29 12.36 3.35 20.61
CA ASN A 29 11.13 2.92 19.94
C ASN A 29 10.39 1.87 20.79
N ASN A 30 9.96 2.27 21.99
CA ASN A 30 9.19 1.48 22.95
C ASN A 30 8.37 2.41 23.87
N GLU A 31 7.49 1.85 24.68
CA GLU A 31 6.62 2.59 25.58
C GLU A 31 7.36 3.54 26.54
N ILE A 32 8.55 3.15 27.03
CA ILE A 32 9.38 4.00 27.90
C ILE A 32 9.79 5.27 27.15
N GLY A 33 10.27 5.11 25.92
CA GLY A 33 10.64 6.25 25.07
C GLY A 33 9.44 7.12 24.70
N PHE A 34 8.30 6.51 24.39
CA PHE A 34 7.07 7.25 24.06
C PHE A 34 6.59 8.10 25.25
N ASN A 35 6.55 7.52 26.45
CA ASN A 35 6.17 8.25 27.66
C ASN A 35 7.19 9.37 28.02
N LYS A 36 8.49 9.16 27.72
CA LYS A 36 9.50 10.22 27.87
C LYS A 36 9.25 11.40 26.93
N LEU A 37 8.77 11.14 25.71
CA LEU A 37 8.38 12.18 24.77
C LEU A 37 7.16 12.96 25.29
N LEU A 38 6.09 12.26 25.74
CA LEU A 38 4.88 12.92 26.25
C LEU A 38 5.18 13.90 27.36
N LYS A 39 6.09 13.56 28.29
CA LYS A 39 6.48 14.46 29.40
C LYS A 39 7.15 15.76 28.93
N LYS A 40 7.57 15.85 27.68
CA LYS A 40 8.21 17.05 27.10
C LYS A 40 7.25 17.86 26.23
N LEU A 41 6.08 17.34 25.96
CA LEU A 41 5.02 18.03 25.21
C LEU A 41 4.11 18.79 26.20
N SER A 42 3.43 19.82 25.72
CA SER A 42 2.39 20.47 26.49
C SER A 42 1.18 19.57 26.66
N ASP A 43 0.36 19.82 27.70
CA ASP A 43 -0.77 18.97 28.09
C ASP A 43 -1.90 18.88 27.05
N ASN A 44 -1.89 19.71 26.01
CA ASN A 44 -2.92 19.67 24.98
C ASN A 44 -2.44 18.97 23.66
N PRO A 45 -2.79 17.70 23.45
CA PRO A 45 -2.41 16.96 22.26
C PRO A 45 -2.87 17.60 20.94
N CYS A 46 -3.99 18.36 20.96
CA CYS A 46 -4.52 19.03 19.77
C CYS A 46 -3.59 20.10 19.21
N ASN A 47 -2.61 20.57 20.00
CA ASN A 47 -1.63 21.53 19.54
C ASN A 47 -0.57 20.94 18.61
N TYR A 48 -0.47 19.61 18.53
CA TYR A 48 0.59 18.92 17.78
C TYR A 48 0.04 18.10 16.64
N HIS A 49 0.76 18.11 15.50
CA HIS A 49 0.53 17.22 14.38
C HIS A 49 1.81 16.44 14.10
N PHE A 50 1.78 15.14 14.38
CA PHE A 50 2.89 14.24 14.10
C PHE A 50 2.86 13.75 12.67
N CYS A 51 4.00 13.86 11.99
CA CYS A 51 4.23 13.26 10.68
C CYS A 51 5.40 12.30 10.76
N MET A 52 5.24 11.13 10.16
CA MET A 52 6.27 10.11 10.06
C MET A 52 6.24 9.42 8.70
N GLU A 53 7.36 8.84 8.31
CA GLU A 53 7.45 8.09 7.07
C GLU A 53 6.99 6.64 7.24
N ALA A 54 6.25 6.10 6.24
CA ALA A 54 5.82 4.70 6.22
C ALA A 54 6.98 3.76 5.84
N THR A 55 7.99 3.66 6.71
CA THR A 55 9.16 2.78 6.51
C THR A 55 8.95 1.47 7.27
N GLY A 56 8.72 0.38 6.53
CA GLY A 56 8.43 -0.93 7.13
C GLY A 56 7.18 -0.93 8.02
N ASN A 57 7.29 -1.55 9.20
CA ASN A 57 6.24 -1.61 10.22
C ASN A 57 6.66 -0.98 11.56
N TYR A 58 7.88 -0.42 11.62
CA TYR A 58 8.42 0.12 12.89
C TYR A 58 7.67 1.32 13.43
N TYR A 59 6.94 2.03 12.57
CA TYR A 59 6.14 3.19 12.96
C TYR A 59 4.81 2.81 13.65
N GLU A 60 4.32 1.57 13.48
CA GLU A 60 2.96 1.18 13.87
C GLU A 60 2.71 1.45 15.36
N ASN A 61 3.57 0.94 16.25
CA ASN A 61 3.38 1.10 17.69
C ASN A 61 3.41 2.57 18.13
N PHE A 62 4.29 3.37 17.56
CA PHE A 62 4.38 4.80 17.90
C PHE A 62 3.19 5.58 17.35
N ALA A 63 2.77 5.32 16.13
CA ALA A 63 1.59 5.95 15.53
C ALA A 63 0.31 5.62 16.32
N ASP A 64 0.15 4.35 16.71
CA ASP A 64 -0.99 3.89 17.52
C ASP A 64 -0.99 4.57 18.89
N PHE A 65 0.15 4.58 19.58
CA PHE A 65 0.32 5.24 20.86
C PHE A 65 -0.04 6.73 20.81
N LEU A 66 0.40 7.43 19.78
CA LEU A 66 0.08 8.86 19.62
C LEU A 66 -1.41 9.09 19.38
N VAL A 67 -2.06 8.28 18.54
CA VAL A 67 -3.51 8.40 18.29
C VAL A 67 -4.31 8.09 19.55
N GLU A 68 -3.92 7.09 20.34
CA GLU A 68 -4.55 6.74 21.61
C GLU A 68 -4.44 7.86 22.64
N ASN A 69 -3.37 8.65 22.58
CA ASN A 69 -3.17 9.83 23.42
C ASN A 69 -3.74 11.13 22.81
N GLY A 70 -4.57 11.04 21.76
CA GLY A 70 -5.30 12.17 21.20
C GLY A 70 -4.54 13.05 20.21
N PHE A 71 -3.32 12.68 19.82
CA PHE A 71 -2.53 13.45 18.86
C PHE A 71 -3.04 13.25 17.42
N GLN A 72 -2.88 14.29 16.60
CA GLN A 72 -3.06 14.16 15.16
C GLN A 72 -1.81 13.50 14.54
N VAL A 73 -2.03 12.42 13.80
CA VAL A 73 -0.94 11.64 13.18
C VAL A 73 -1.16 11.49 11.68
N THR A 74 -0.11 11.71 10.91
CA THR A 74 -0.06 11.39 9.49
C THR A 74 1.13 10.49 9.18
N VAL A 75 0.85 9.30 8.66
CA VAL A 75 1.88 8.42 8.11
C VAL A 75 2.02 8.73 6.61
N ALA A 76 3.11 9.41 6.27
CA ALA A 76 3.36 9.89 4.92
C ALA A 76 3.98 8.81 4.03
N ASN A 77 3.67 8.86 2.73
CA ASN A 77 4.34 8.00 1.77
C ASN A 77 5.80 8.44 1.60
N PRO A 78 6.79 7.53 1.71
CA PRO A 78 8.22 7.82 1.56
C PRO A 78 8.56 8.65 0.32
N LEU A 79 7.89 8.37 -0.79
CA LEU A 79 8.09 9.12 -2.02
C LEU A 79 7.73 10.61 -1.89
N LYS A 80 6.70 10.94 -1.09
CA LYS A 80 6.32 12.35 -0.90
C LYS A 80 7.39 13.10 -0.12
N ILE A 81 7.94 12.46 0.90
CA ILE A 81 9.05 13.02 1.69
C ILE A 81 10.29 13.17 0.82
N SER A 82 10.68 12.12 0.07
CA SER A 82 11.81 12.18 -0.85
C SER A 82 11.68 13.28 -1.91
N LYS A 83 10.48 13.46 -2.49
CA LYS A 83 10.24 14.53 -3.46
C LYS A 83 10.25 15.92 -2.83
N PHE A 84 9.82 16.03 -1.59
CA PHE A 84 9.93 17.26 -0.83
C PHE A 84 11.40 17.58 -0.51
N ALA A 85 12.22 16.60 -0.13
CA ALA A 85 13.67 16.76 0.05
C ALA A 85 14.37 17.27 -1.22
N GLU A 86 13.96 16.77 -2.39
CA GLU A 86 14.49 17.25 -3.67
C GLU A 86 14.17 18.74 -3.93
N THR A 87 12.99 19.23 -3.50
CA THR A 87 12.63 20.65 -3.64
C THR A 87 13.42 21.56 -2.68
N GLU A 88 13.80 21.03 -1.52
CA GLU A 88 14.59 21.78 -0.53
C GLU A 88 16.12 21.70 -0.79
N PHE A 89 16.55 21.13 -1.93
CA PHE A 89 17.97 20.96 -2.28
C PHE A 89 18.83 20.29 -1.20
N GLN A 90 18.24 19.43 -0.39
CA GLN A 90 18.94 18.78 0.70
C GLN A 90 19.99 17.80 0.16
N LYS A 91 21.27 18.08 0.43
CA LYS A 91 22.43 17.31 -0.05
C LYS A 91 22.96 16.31 0.98
N THR A 92 22.72 16.55 2.26
CA THR A 92 23.25 15.73 3.37
C THR A 92 22.12 14.92 3.98
N LYS A 93 22.39 13.66 4.29
CA LYS A 93 21.44 12.75 4.92
C LYS A 93 21.96 12.34 6.31
N THR A 94 21.23 12.75 7.35
CA THR A 94 21.41 12.32 8.74
C THR A 94 20.06 12.20 9.41
N ASP A 95 19.90 11.31 10.39
CA ASP A 95 18.65 11.07 11.11
C ASP A 95 18.02 12.39 11.62
N LYS A 96 18.86 13.31 12.15
CA LYS A 96 18.42 14.63 12.62
C LYS A 96 17.89 15.52 11.48
N GLN A 97 18.51 15.48 10.31
CA GLN A 97 18.05 16.24 9.14
C GLN A 97 16.80 15.61 8.54
N ASP A 98 16.69 14.28 8.54
CA ASP A 98 15.54 13.57 8.00
C ASP A 98 14.29 13.85 8.86
N CYS A 99 14.37 13.80 10.21
CA CYS A 99 13.23 14.17 11.05
C CYS A 99 12.86 15.66 10.94
N LYS A 100 13.83 16.57 10.78
CA LYS A 100 13.58 18.00 10.53
C LYS A 100 12.85 18.20 9.20
N LEU A 101 13.28 17.55 8.15
CA LEU A 101 12.62 17.57 6.84
C LEU A 101 11.17 17.06 6.90
N ILE A 102 10.94 15.97 7.64
CA ILE A 102 9.59 15.44 7.86
C ILE A 102 8.72 16.47 8.61
N ALA A 103 9.28 17.17 9.60
CA ALA A 103 8.58 18.23 10.32
C ALA A 103 8.24 19.42 9.42
N GLN A 104 9.16 19.86 8.58
CA GLN A 104 8.93 20.92 7.58
C GLN A 104 7.84 20.51 6.56
N TYR A 105 7.90 19.28 6.06
CA TYR A 105 6.83 18.74 5.21
C TYR A 105 5.47 18.75 5.92
N CYS A 106 5.44 18.39 7.20
CA CYS A 106 4.22 18.48 8.02
C CYS A 106 3.70 19.91 8.08
N GLN A 107 4.57 20.85 8.42
CA GLN A 107 4.24 22.27 8.55
C GLN A 107 3.65 22.84 7.27
N GLU A 108 4.30 22.61 6.14
CA GLU A 108 3.89 23.23 4.88
C GLU A 108 2.67 22.56 4.22
N LYS A 109 2.57 21.24 4.32
CA LYS A 109 1.61 20.48 3.52
C LYS A 109 0.45 19.90 4.32
N LEU A 110 0.60 19.74 5.64
CA LEU A 110 -0.34 18.98 6.47
C LEU A 110 -1.02 19.75 7.59
N LEU A 111 -0.45 20.85 8.13
CA LEU A 111 -1.03 21.56 9.28
C LEU A 111 -2.47 22.04 9.09
N LYS A 112 -2.85 22.33 7.83
CA LYS A 112 -4.23 22.71 7.48
C LYS A 112 -5.15 21.50 7.26
N LYS A 113 -4.67 20.27 7.47
CA LYS A 113 -5.41 19.02 7.26
C LYS A 113 -5.38 18.22 8.54
N HIS A 114 -6.51 17.63 8.91
CA HIS A 114 -6.54 16.68 10.02
C HIS A 114 -5.62 15.48 9.75
N GLY A 115 -5.08 14.89 10.81
CA GLY A 115 -4.28 13.68 10.76
C GLY A 115 -5.02 12.57 10.01
N THR A 116 -4.29 11.86 9.15
CA THR A 116 -4.88 10.86 8.24
C THR A 116 -4.72 9.44 8.75
N TYR A 117 -3.90 9.23 9.76
CA TYR A 117 -3.70 7.91 10.35
C TYR A 117 -4.86 7.59 11.31
N LYS A 118 -5.40 6.39 11.15
CA LYS A 118 -6.35 5.79 12.08
C LYS A 118 -5.76 4.47 12.54
N LYS A 119 -5.77 4.21 13.84
CA LYS A 119 -5.31 2.94 14.39
C LYS A 119 -6.11 1.80 13.77
N PRO A 120 -5.46 0.84 13.09
CA PRO A 120 -6.14 -0.35 12.59
C PRO A 120 -6.61 -1.24 13.75
N THR A 121 -7.66 -2.00 13.54
CA THR A 121 -8.06 -3.05 14.48
C THR A 121 -7.02 -4.16 14.50
N GLU A 122 -6.96 -4.96 15.58
CA GLU A 122 -6.06 -6.10 15.65
C GLU A 122 -6.28 -7.08 14.49
N GLN A 123 -7.53 -7.32 14.10
CA GLN A 123 -7.85 -8.14 12.94
C GLN A 123 -7.29 -7.55 11.63
N GLN A 124 -7.35 -6.24 11.45
CA GLN A 124 -6.77 -5.56 10.27
C GLN A 124 -5.25 -5.71 10.23
N TYR A 125 -4.57 -5.61 11.38
CA TYR A 125 -3.14 -5.87 11.48
C TYR A 125 -2.80 -7.33 11.13
N GLN A 126 -3.53 -8.30 11.67
CA GLN A 126 -3.33 -9.72 11.36
C GLN A 126 -3.51 -10.00 9.88
N VAL A 127 -4.55 -9.46 9.25
CA VAL A 127 -4.79 -9.59 7.80
C VAL A 127 -3.66 -8.94 7.00
N LYS A 128 -3.21 -7.74 7.37
CA LYS A 128 -2.06 -7.06 6.72
C LYS A 128 -0.80 -7.91 6.77
N ARG A 129 -0.46 -8.45 7.95
CA ARG A 129 0.73 -9.28 8.16
C ARG A 129 0.64 -10.60 7.38
N LEU A 130 -0.52 -11.27 7.38
CA LEU A 130 -0.76 -12.49 6.60
C LEU A 130 -0.67 -12.25 5.08
N LEU A 131 -1.24 -11.18 4.56
CA LEU A 131 -1.15 -10.83 3.15
C LEU A 131 0.31 -10.59 2.72
N SER A 132 1.09 -9.90 3.56
CA SER A 132 2.52 -9.68 3.31
C SER A 132 3.29 -10.99 3.32
N TYR A 133 3.06 -11.84 4.31
CA TYR A 133 3.69 -13.16 4.46
C TYR A 133 3.36 -14.08 3.28
N ILE A 134 2.09 -14.22 2.90
CA ILE A 134 1.67 -15.00 1.74
C ILE A 134 2.35 -14.50 0.45
N ASN A 135 2.44 -13.16 0.29
CA ASN A 135 3.11 -12.59 -0.88
C ASN A 135 4.61 -12.94 -0.90
N GLN A 136 5.28 -12.91 0.25
CA GLN A 136 6.69 -13.32 0.40
C GLN A 136 6.86 -14.81 0.04
N LEU A 137 6.04 -15.70 0.60
CA LEU A 137 6.08 -17.12 0.29
C LEU A 137 5.85 -17.40 -1.21
N LYS A 138 4.92 -16.68 -1.86
CA LYS A 138 4.69 -16.79 -3.31
C LYS A 138 5.88 -16.33 -4.14
N GLN A 139 6.62 -15.32 -3.69
CA GLN A 139 7.85 -14.89 -4.36
C GLN A 139 8.95 -15.94 -4.21
N GLN A 140 9.15 -16.49 -3.00
CA GLN A 140 10.08 -17.59 -2.74
C GLN A 140 9.76 -18.81 -3.61
N LYS A 141 8.48 -19.21 -3.68
CA LYS A 141 8.02 -20.28 -4.55
C LYS A 141 8.41 -20.05 -6.02
N THR A 142 8.20 -18.83 -6.52
CA THR A 142 8.55 -18.49 -7.91
C THR A 142 10.06 -18.57 -8.13
N ALA A 143 10.86 -18.09 -7.16
CA ALA A 143 12.33 -18.17 -7.23
C ALA A 143 12.82 -19.63 -7.23
N LEU A 144 12.27 -20.48 -6.36
CA LEU A 144 12.60 -21.92 -6.32
C LEU A 144 12.20 -22.64 -7.61
N MET A 145 11.01 -22.36 -8.14
CA MET A 145 10.57 -22.94 -9.42
C MET A 145 11.48 -22.54 -10.59
N ASN A 146 11.96 -21.29 -10.62
CA ASN A 146 12.91 -20.85 -11.65
C ASN A 146 14.26 -21.52 -11.49
N ARG A 147 14.76 -21.68 -10.24
CA ARG A 147 16.00 -22.39 -9.95
C ARG A 147 15.90 -23.87 -10.35
N GLN A 148 14.77 -24.53 -10.03
CA GLN A 148 14.52 -25.93 -10.42
C GLN A 148 14.58 -26.11 -11.94
N LYS A 149 13.97 -25.21 -12.72
CA LYS A 149 13.97 -25.28 -14.20
C LYS A 149 15.37 -25.19 -14.82
N SER A 150 16.31 -24.52 -14.15
CA SER A 150 17.69 -24.35 -14.62
C SER A 150 18.67 -25.32 -13.97
N CYS A 151 18.23 -26.15 -13.02
CA CYS A 151 19.05 -27.12 -12.34
C CYS A 151 19.43 -28.27 -13.28
N LYS A 152 20.71 -28.67 -13.23
CA LYS A 152 21.23 -29.81 -14.01
C LYS A 152 21.74 -30.93 -13.09
N ASP A 153 21.76 -30.73 -11.79
CA ASP A 153 22.21 -31.69 -10.79
C ASP A 153 21.00 -32.38 -10.15
N GLU A 154 21.00 -33.72 -10.18
CA GLU A 154 19.87 -34.53 -9.72
C GLU A 154 19.64 -34.40 -8.21
N PHE A 155 20.70 -34.38 -7.41
CA PHE A 155 20.58 -34.21 -5.95
C PHE A 155 19.96 -32.85 -5.61
N ILE A 156 20.46 -31.79 -6.22
CA ILE A 156 19.91 -30.44 -6.00
C ILE A 156 18.45 -30.35 -6.49
N GLU A 157 18.11 -30.99 -7.60
CA GLU A 157 16.73 -30.99 -8.10
C GLU A 157 15.75 -31.65 -7.11
N ILE A 158 16.16 -32.77 -6.50
CA ILE A 158 15.37 -33.47 -5.47
C ILE A 158 15.16 -32.58 -4.26
N GLU A 159 16.21 -31.91 -3.76
CA GLU A 159 16.09 -31.00 -2.62
C GLU A 159 15.20 -29.78 -2.91
N LEU A 160 15.31 -29.19 -4.10
CA LEU A 160 14.41 -28.11 -4.53
C LEU A 160 12.94 -28.56 -4.62
N LYS A 161 12.67 -29.80 -5.05
CA LYS A 161 11.33 -30.37 -5.05
C LYS A 161 10.75 -30.50 -3.64
N LYS A 162 11.54 -30.98 -2.68
CA LYS A 162 11.12 -31.06 -1.25
C LYS A 162 10.78 -29.67 -0.70
N GLN A 163 11.66 -28.67 -0.88
CA GLN A 163 11.40 -27.30 -0.46
C GLN A 163 10.14 -26.71 -1.09
N LEU A 164 9.87 -27.00 -2.37
CA LEU A 164 8.65 -26.54 -3.04
C LEU A 164 7.37 -27.18 -2.46
N VAL A 165 7.42 -28.42 -2.02
CA VAL A 165 6.28 -29.09 -1.35
C VAL A 165 5.99 -28.41 -0.02
N GLU A 166 7.01 -28.21 0.82
CA GLU A 166 6.86 -27.55 2.12
C GLU A 166 6.34 -26.11 1.97
N LEU A 167 6.91 -25.37 1.02
CA LEU A 167 6.49 -24.00 0.78
C LEU A 167 5.03 -23.88 0.28
N LYS A 168 4.57 -24.86 -0.52
CA LYS A 168 3.16 -24.93 -0.92
C LYS A 168 2.24 -25.21 0.29
N ALA A 169 2.67 -26.07 1.22
CA ALA A 169 1.94 -26.35 2.45
C ALA A 169 1.83 -25.10 3.33
N HIS A 170 2.92 -24.37 3.53
CA HIS A 170 2.92 -23.10 4.28
C HIS A 170 1.99 -22.05 3.65
N ILE A 171 2.01 -21.92 2.33
CA ILE A 171 1.09 -21.02 1.61
C ILE A 171 -0.36 -21.42 1.89
N LYS A 172 -0.69 -22.69 1.79
CA LYS A 172 -2.05 -23.20 2.02
C LYS A 172 -2.52 -22.93 3.46
N THR A 173 -1.67 -23.19 4.46
CA THR A 173 -1.98 -22.90 5.87
C THR A 173 -2.23 -21.42 6.10
N ALA A 174 -1.36 -20.56 5.57
CA ALA A 174 -1.51 -19.10 5.70
C ALA A 174 -2.77 -18.59 4.98
N GLU A 175 -3.11 -19.13 3.81
CA GLU A 175 -4.34 -18.80 3.08
C GLU A 175 -5.60 -19.27 3.83
N SER A 176 -5.56 -20.44 4.50
CA SER A 176 -6.66 -20.90 5.35
C SER A 176 -6.88 -19.95 6.52
N LYS A 177 -5.80 -19.56 7.22
CA LYS A 177 -5.88 -18.58 8.32
C LYS A 177 -6.43 -17.24 7.88
N LEU A 178 -5.98 -16.74 6.72
CA LEU A 178 -6.52 -15.53 6.11
C LEU A 178 -8.01 -15.68 5.80
N SER A 179 -8.45 -16.88 5.35
CA SER A 179 -9.85 -17.17 5.08
C SER A 179 -10.74 -17.05 6.31
N GLU A 180 -10.28 -17.54 7.44
CA GLU A 180 -11.00 -17.46 8.72
C GLU A 180 -11.20 -16.01 9.16
N LEU A 181 -10.14 -15.18 9.04
CA LEU A 181 -10.14 -13.78 9.45
C LEU A 181 -10.92 -12.85 8.51
N THR A 182 -11.19 -13.27 7.29
CA THR A 182 -11.78 -12.40 6.25
C THR A 182 -13.16 -12.86 5.78
N LYS A 183 -13.93 -13.49 6.64
CA LYS A 183 -15.34 -13.79 6.37
C LYS A 183 -16.13 -12.47 6.44
N SER A 184 -16.72 -12.03 5.33
CA SER A 184 -17.54 -10.81 5.30
C SER A 184 -18.45 -10.80 4.08
N GLU A 185 -19.60 -10.13 4.21
CA GLU A 185 -20.53 -9.91 3.09
C GLU A 185 -19.89 -9.09 1.96
N GLU A 186 -19.02 -8.13 2.28
CA GLU A 186 -18.32 -7.33 1.30
C GLU A 186 -17.45 -8.19 0.37
N LYS A 187 -16.78 -9.19 0.94
CA LYS A 187 -16.00 -10.17 0.16
C LYS A 187 -16.91 -10.93 -0.82
N ASP A 188 -18.06 -11.40 -0.35
CA ASP A 188 -18.97 -12.17 -1.18
C ASP A 188 -19.61 -11.31 -2.27
N ARG A 189 -19.91 -10.05 -1.97
CA ARG A 189 -20.32 -9.06 -2.98
C ARG A 189 -19.24 -8.85 -4.06
N LEU A 190 -17.98 -8.69 -3.68
CA LEU A 190 -16.91 -8.51 -4.67
C LEU A 190 -16.63 -9.76 -5.50
N LYS A 191 -16.89 -10.96 -4.98
CA LYS A 191 -16.81 -12.22 -5.75
C LYS A 191 -17.83 -12.30 -6.89
N THR A 192 -18.90 -11.52 -6.85
CA THR A 192 -19.85 -11.47 -7.98
C THR A 192 -19.28 -10.83 -9.25
N ILE A 193 -18.18 -10.06 -9.13
CA ILE A 193 -17.46 -9.50 -10.28
C ILE A 193 -16.82 -10.66 -11.06
N PRO A 194 -17.08 -10.81 -12.37
CA PRO A 194 -16.49 -11.86 -13.17
C PRO A 194 -14.95 -11.90 -13.07
N ALA A 195 -14.40 -13.08 -12.98
CA ALA A 195 -12.96 -13.36 -12.80
C ALA A 195 -12.35 -12.96 -11.44
N ILE A 196 -13.09 -12.36 -10.52
CA ILE A 196 -12.60 -12.09 -9.16
C ILE A 196 -12.72 -13.38 -8.32
N SER A 197 -11.57 -13.95 -7.96
CA SER A 197 -11.50 -15.08 -7.03
C SER A 197 -11.68 -14.62 -5.58
N GLU A 198 -11.93 -15.59 -4.70
CA GLU A 198 -12.03 -15.32 -3.27
C GLU A 198 -10.77 -14.66 -2.68
N THR A 199 -9.59 -15.14 -3.09
CA THR A 199 -8.31 -14.54 -2.67
C THR A 199 -8.20 -13.08 -3.11
N THR A 200 -8.59 -12.77 -4.34
CA THR A 200 -8.57 -11.38 -4.85
C THR A 200 -9.58 -10.51 -4.11
N ALA A 201 -10.80 -11.02 -3.87
CA ALA A 201 -11.82 -10.29 -3.13
C ALA A 201 -11.36 -9.93 -1.71
N ARG A 202 -10.69 -10.84 -1.00
CA ARG A 202 -10.10 -10.59 0.33
C ARG A 202 -9.08 -9.45 0.31
N VAL A 203 -8.17 -9.47 -0.67
CA VAL A 203 -7.18 -8.39 -0.83
C VAL A 203 -7.87 -7.05 -1.08
N LEU A 204 -8.87 -7.02 -1.96
CA LEU A 204 -9.62 -5.80 -2.28
C LEU A 204 -10.35 -5.25 -1.05
N VAL A 205 -11.09 -6.10 -0.33
CA VAL A 205 -11.80 -5.71 0.90
C VAL A 205 -10.82 -5.16 1.93
N HIS A 206 -9.70 -5.84 2.18
CA HIS A 206 -8.70 -5.38 3.14
C HIS A 206 -8.26 -3.94 2.87
N PHE A 207 -7.87 -3.62 1.63
CA PHE A 207 -7.42 -2.27 1.31
C PHE A 207 -8.56 -1.24 1.30
N LEU A 208 -9.76 -1.63 0.88
CA LEU A 208 -10.93 -0.74 0.88
C LEU A 208 -11.41 -0.41 2.30
N THR A 209 -11.27 -1.34 3.24
CA THR A 209 -11.61 -1.15 4.65
C THR A 209 -10.53 -0.34 5.39
N MET A 210 -9.25 -0.59 5.08
CA MET A 210 -8.12 0.03 5.78
C MET A 210 -7.93 1.51 5.45
N PHE A 211 -8.30 1.93 4.23
CA PHE A 211 -8.07 3.28 3.74
C PHE A 211 -9.37 3.92 3.25
N ASP A 212 -9.65 5.13 3.71
CA ASP A 212 -10.80 5.92 3.26
C ASP A 212 -10.53 6.56 1.88
N PHE A 213 -10.82 5.82 0.83
CA PHE A 213 -10.72 6.33 -0.53
C PHE A 213 -11.98 7.12 -0.89
N LYS A 214 -11.84 8.41 -1.12
CA LYS A 214 -12.98 9.27 -1.52
C LYS A 214 -13.50 9.00 -2.93
N THR A 215 -12.69 8.42 -3.82
CA THR A 215 -13.06 8.15 -5.22
C THR A 215 -12.35 6.90 -5.76
N ALA A 216 -12.98 6.25 -6.75
CA ALA A 216 -12.36 5.13 -7.48
C ALA A 216 -11.01 5.51 -8.11
N ASN A 217 -10.84 6.78 -8.54
CA ASN A 217 -9.57 7.25 -9.08
C ASN A 217 -8.45 7.28 -8.03
N LYS A 218 -8.75 7.64 -6.78
CA LYS A 218 -7.76 7.58 -5.69
C LYS A 218 -7.39 6.13 -5.37
N PHE A 219 -8.37 5.22 -5.36
CA PHE A 219 -8.10 3.78 -5.17
C PHE A 219 -7.25 3.19 -6.29
N THR A 220 -7.58 3.47 -7.57
CA THR A 220 -6.77 2.99 -8.70
C THR A 220 -5.37 3.61 -8.75
N ALA A 221 -5.20 4.86 -8.31
CA ALA A 221 -3.89 5.48 -8.17
C ALA A 221 -3.07 4.83 -7.04
N PHE A 222 -3.70 4.52 -5.91
CA PHE A 222 -3.09 3.76 -4.82
C PHE A 222 -2.64 2.37 -5.28
N ALA A 223 -3.44 1.69 -6.10
CA ALA A 223 -3.05 0.43 -6.72
C ALA A 223 -1.94 0.57 -7.79
N GLY A 224 -1.55 1.79 -8.17
CA GLY A 224 -0.56 2.05 -9.23
C GLY A 224 -1.07 1.71 -10.63
N LEU A 225 -2.38 1.83 -10.86
CA LEU A 225 -3.04 1.53 -12.14
C LEU A 225 -3.41 2.80 -12.93
N SER A 226 -2.97 3.98 -12.49
CA SER A 226 -3.19 5.23 -13.21
C SER A 226 -2.08 5.47 -14.22
N PRO A 227 -2.41 5.70 -15.50
CA PRO A 227 -1.41 6.07 -16.50
C PRO A 227 -0.78 7.42 -16.17
N GLN A 228 0.52 7.52 -16.35
CA GLN A 228 1.25 8.78 -16.26
C GLN A 228 1.43 9.36 -17.66
N GLN A 229 0.90 10.56 -17.87
CA GLN A 229 1.16 11.34 -19.08
C GLN A 229 2.38 12.22 -18.84
N ARG A 230 3.28 12.27 -19.82
CA ARG A 230 4.42 13.18 -19.86
C ARG A 230 4.35 13.97 -21.17
N LYS A 231 3.56 15.02 -21.14
CA LYS A 231 3.41 15.98 -22.25
C LYS A 231 3.80 17.34 -21.72
N SER A 232 4.70 18.03 -22.42
CA SER A 232 5.09 19.39 -22.11
C SER A 232 5.31 20.14 -23.44
N GLY A 233 4.45 21.11 -23.70
CA GLY A 233 4.47 21.88 -24.96
C GLY A 233 4.42 21.01 -26.21
N THR A 234 5.08 21.44 -27.25
CA THR A 234 5.20 20.71 -28.52
C THR A 234 6.37 19.74 -28.56
N SER A 235 7.38 19.91 -27.68
CA SER A 235 8.64 19.17 -27.71
C SER A 235 8.65 17.84 -26.96
N VAL A 236 7.77 17.67 -25.98
CA VAL A 236 7.75 16.44 -25.17
C VAL A 236 6.40 15.73 -25.29
N ASN A 237 6.36 14.69 -26.12
CA ASN A 237 5.21 13.80 -26.23
C ASN A 237 5.64 12.34 -26.01
N LYS A 238 5.91 11.98 -24.75
CA LYS A 238 6.34 10.61 -24.41
C LYS A 238 5.13 9.69 -24.29
N LYS A 239 5.28 8.42 -24.75
CA LYS A 239 4.26 7.37 -24.59
C LYS A 239 3.85 7.25 -23.12
N GLU A 240 2.57 7.18 -22.87
CA GLU A 240 2.01 6.96 -21.53
C GLU A 240 2.57 5.67 -20.92
N LYS A 241 3.00 5.73 -19.68
CA LYS A 241 3.50 4.58 -18.92
C LYS A 241 2.71 4.45 -17.62
N LEU A 242 2.60 3.22 -17.12
CA LEU A 242 2.10 3.02 -15.77
C LEU A 242 3.03 3.64 -14.74
N SER A 243 2.44 4.16 -13.68
CA SER A 243 3.19 4.55 -12.51
C SER A 243 4.00 3.36 -11.96
N ARG A 244 5.28 3.58 -11.67
CA ARG A 244 6.10 2.62 -10.93
C ARG A 244 5.66 2.53 -9.47
N TYR A 245 4.97 3.54 -8.99
CA TYR A 245 4.47 3.68 -7.64
C TYR A 245 3.09 3.04 -7.50
N GLY A 246 2.80 2.53 -6.32
CA GLY A 246 1.51 1.93 -5.99
C GLY A 246 1.66 0.65 -5.17
N ASN A 247 0.57 0.21 -4.57
CA ASN A 247 0.58 -0.97 -3.73
C ASN A 247 0.82 -2.24 -4.54
N ARG A 248 1.94 -2.91 -4.29
CA ARG A 248 2.38 -4.10 -5.04
C ARG A 248 1.45 -5.29 -4.83
N ILE A 249 0.96 -5.49 -3.60
CA ILE A 249 0.07 -6.63 -3.27
C ILE A 249 -1.23 -6.50 -4.05
N LEU A 250 -1.85 -5.30 -4.02
CA LEU A 250 -3.09 -5.02 -4.72
C LEU A 250 -2.93 -5.13 -6.24
N LYS A 251 -1.83 -4.59 -6.79
CA LYS A 251 -1.53 -4.71 -8.22
C LYS A 251 -1.36 -6.17 -8.65
N THR A 252 -0.63 -6.97 -7.89
CA THR A 252 -0.41 -8.39 -8.16
C THR A 252 -1.71 -9.19 -8.07
N ALA A 253 -2.55 -8.89 -7.06
CA ALA A 253 -3.84 -9.56 -6.88
C ALA A 253 -4.82 -9.33 -8.05
N LEU A 254 -4.74 -8.19 -8.73
CA LEU A 254 -5.60 -7.85 -9.87
C LEU A 254 -5.10 -8.39 -11.22
N TYR A 255 -3.85 -8.83 -11.32
CA TYR A 255 -3.27 -9.23 -12.60
C TYR A 255 -3.91 -10.49 -13.18
N MET A 256 -3.94 -11.59 -12.44
CA MET A 256 -4.53 -12.85 -12.92
C MET A 256 -6.03 -12.73 -13.18
N PRO A 257 -6.85 -12.10 -12.32
CA PRO A 257 -8.23 -11.79 -12.67
C PRO A 257 -8.40 -11.03 -13.97
N ALA A 258 -7.53 -10.07 -14.26
CA ALA A 258 -7.59 -9.33 -15.52
C ALA A 258 -7.27 -10.21 -16.74
N VAL A 259 -6.30 -11.13 -16.62
CA VAL A 259 -6.00 -12.12 -17.68
C VAL A 259 -7.18 -13.06 -17.90
N VAL A 260 -7.81 -13.54 -16.81
CA VAL A 260 -9.00 -14.40 -16.92
C VAL A 260 -10.18 -13.63 -17.53
N ALA A 261 -10.46 -12.41 -17.07
CA ALA A 261 -11.52 -11.57 -17.64
C ALA A 261 -11.31 -11.27 -19.13
N TYR A 262 -10.05 -11.08 -19.55
CA TYR A 262 -9.71 -10.93 -20.96
C TYR A 262 -10.06 -12.18 -21.76
N ARG A 263 -9.64 -13.35 -21.29
CA ARG A 263 -9.91 -14.64 -21.96
C ARG A 263 -11.41 -14.97 -22.04
N MET A 264 -12.15 -14.60 -21.00
CA MET A 264 -13.61 -14.76 -20.94
C MET A 264 -14.38 -13.73 -21.77
N GLY A 265 -13.72 -12.72 -22.33
CA GLY A 265 -14.37 -11.66 -23.09
C GLY A 265 -15.28 -10.74 -22.25
N VAL A 266 -15.11 -10.69 -20.91
CA VAL A 266 -15.98 -9.93 -20.01
C VAL A 266 -16.10 -8.45 -20.41
N PHE A 267 -15.01 -7.86 -20.90
CA PHE A 267 -14.97 -6.45 -21.32
C PHE A 267 -14.67 -6.30 -22.81
N LYS A 268 -15.26 -7.16 -23.64
CA LYS A 268 -14.94 -7.27 -25.07
C LYS A 268 -15.02 -5.93 -25.81
N LYS A 269 -16.07 -5.14 -25.60
CA LYS A 269 -16.20 -3.80 -26.22
C LYS A 269 -15.01 -2.87 -25.93
N MET A 270 -14.50 -2.93 -24.70
CA MET A 270 -13.34 -2.13 -24.28
C MET A 270 -12.04 -2.67 -24.89
N THR A 271 -11.84 -3.98 -24.86
CA THR A 271 -10.62 -4.61 -25.38
C THR A 271 -10.51 -4.44 -26.88
N ASP A 272 -11.55 -4.73 -27.67
CA ASP A 272 -11.59 -4.54 -29.12
C ASP A 272 -11.27 -3.10 -29.52
N ARG A 273 -11.81 -2.11 -28.78
CA ARG A 273 -11.50 -0.69 -29.00
C ARG A 273 -10.01 -0.36 -28.75
N LEU A 274 -9.40 -0.97 -27.74
CA LEU A 274 -7.99 -0.74 -27.43
C LEU A 274 -7.07 -1.42 -28.47
N GLU A 275 -7.43 -2.62 -28.89
CA GLU A 275 -6.70 -3.38 -29.89
C GLU A 275 -6.77 -2.72 -31.28
N LYS A 276 -7.95 -2.23 -31.69
CA LYS A 276 -8.11 -1.40 -32.90
C LYS A 276 -7.25 -0.13 -32.87
N LYS A 277 -6.95 0.42 -31.69
CA LYS A 277 -6.02 1.54 -31.50
C LYS A 277 -4.54 1.11 -31.44
N GLY A 278 -4.19 -0.12 -31.76
CA GLY A 278 -2.83 -0.66 -31.75
C GLY A 278 -2.20 -0.75 -30.36
N LYS A 279 -3.00 -0.86 -29.28
CA LYS A 279 -2.47 -1.02 -27.93
C LYS A 279 -1.99 -2.46 -27.72
N SER A 280 -0.79 -2.62 -27.13
CA SER A 280 -0.23 -3.94 -26.84
C SER A 280 -1.07 -4.71 -25.80
N GLY A 281 -1.05 -6.04 -25.85
CA GLY A 281 -1.79 -6.90 -24.92
C GLY A 281 -1.51 -6.58 -23.44
N LYS A 282 -0.28 -6.20 -23.08
CA LYS A 282 0.05 -5.75 -21.72
C LYS A 282 -0.74 -4.51 -21.30
N VAL A 283 -0.94 -3.56 -22.21
CA VAL A 283 -1.73 -2.34 -21.96
C VAL A 283 -3.20 -2.69 -21.81
N VAL A 284 -3.72 -3.63 -22.61
CA VAL A 284 -5.10 -4.12 -22.53
C VAL A 284 -5.35 -4.77 -21.16
N ILE A 285 -4.47 -5.68 -20.71
CA ILE A 285 -4.59 -6.32 -19.38
C ILE A 285 -4.59 -5.27 -18.26
N VAL A 286 -3.72 -4.27 -18.33
CA VAL A 286 -3.69 -3.21 -17.31
C VAL A 286 -4.96 -2.36 -17.32
N ALA A 287 -5.55 -2.10 -18.49
CA ALA A 287 -6.83 -1.41 -18.58
C ALA A 287 -7.96 -2.23 -17.91
N ILE A 288 -7.95 -3.56 -18.07
CA ILE A 288 -8.89 -4.45 -17.36
C ILE A 288 -8.63 -4.43 -15.86
N MET A 289 -7.36 -4.50 -15.40
CA MET A 289 -7.03 -4.38 -13.97
C MET A 289 -7.64 -3.10 -13.37
N ARG A 290 -7.50 -1.98 -14.07
CA ARG A 290 -8.08 -0.71 -13.65
C ARG A 290 -9.61 -0.76 -13.61
N LYS A 291 -10.26 -1.36 -14.63
CA LYS A 291 -11.72 -1.52 -14.68
C LYS A 291 -12.20 -2.38 -13.50
N LEU A 292 -11.53 -3.51 -13.22
CA LEU A 292 -11.84 -4.36 -12.07
C LEU A 292 -11.70 -3.62 -10.73
N ALA A 293 -10.65 -2.82 -10.57
CA ALA A 293 -10.46 -2.00 -9.36
C ALA A 293 -11.56 -0.95 -9.20
N VAL A 294 -11.97 -0.28 -10.27
CA VAL A 294 -13.09 0.69 -10.25
C VAL A 294 -14.40 0.00 -9.90
N LEU A 295 -14.68 -1.17 -10.48
CA LEU A 295 -15.87 -1.96 -10.16
C LEU A 295 -15.88 -2.37 -8.69
N ALA A 296 -14.77 -2.91 -8.20
CA ALA A 296 -14.64 -3.31 -6.81
C ALA A 296 -14.88 -2.14 -5.84
N PHE A 297 -14.31 -0.97 -6.11
CA PHE A 297 -14.54 0.23 -5.32
C PHE A 297 -16.04 0.62 -5.32
N ASN A 298 -16.66 0.67 -6.50
CA ASN A 298 -18.07 1.10 -6.62
C ASN A 298 -19.02 0.11 -5.94
N LEU A 299 -18.80 -1.19 -6.08
CA LEU A 299 -19.66 -2.20 -5.45
C LEU A 299 -19.47 -2.21 -3.92
N TYR A 300 -18.22 -2.02 -3.45
CA TYR A 300 -17.92 -1.90 -2.03
C TYR A 300 -18.62 -0.68 -1.41
N THR A 301 -18.46 0.49 -2.00
CA THR A 301 -19.02 1.75 -1.45
C THR A 301 -20.54 1.83 -1.53
N LYS A 302 -21.15 1.20 -2.55
CA LYS A 302 -22.61 1.20 -2.73
C LYS A 302 -23.32 0.01 -2.07
N GLY A 303 -22.58 -0.96 -1.53
CA GLY A 303 -23.16 -2.18 -0.96
C GLY A 303 -23.88 -3.06 -1.99
N GLN A 304 -23.51 -2.99 -3.29
CA GLN A 304 -24.18 -3.66 -4.39
C GLN A 304 -23.42 -4.89 -4.89
N VAL A 305 -24.13 -5.82 -5.52
CA VAL A 305 -23.56 -6.93 -6.29
C VAL A 305 -23.34 -6.54 -7.75
N TYR A 306 -22.49 -7.28 -8.46
CA TYR A 306 -22.26 -7.03 -9.88
C TYR A 306 -23.50 -7.36 -10.72
N ASP A 307 -23.90 -6.44 -11.58
CA ASP A 307 -24.96 -6.62 -12.57
C ASP A 307 -24.37 -6.35 -13.97
N ILE A 308 -24.40 -7.36 -14.81
CA ILE A 308 -23.86 -7.28 -16.18
C ILE A 308 -24.54 -6.20 -17.03
N ARG A 309 -25.82 -5.91 -16.76
CA ARG A 309 -26.59 -4.88 -17.50
C ARG A 309 -26.10 -3.47 -17.21
N LYS A 310 -25.56 -3.25 -15.99
CA LYS A 310 -25.08 -1.93 -15.55
C LYS A 310 -23.58 -1.73 -15.78
N PHE A 311 -22.81 -2.81 -15.80
CA PHE A 311 -21.35 -2.74 -15.73
C PHE A 311 -20.61 -3.48 -16.86
N GLY A 312 -21.35 -4.21 -17.75
CA GLY A 312 -20.82 -4.98 -18.88
C GLY A 312 -20.42 -4.14 -20.11
#